data_7dbdf8e43481b86ec5037dbb4dc6d960
#
_entry.id   7dbdf8e43481b86ec5037dbb4dc6d960
#
_cell.length_a   1.000
_cell.length_b   1.000
_cell.length_c   1.000
_cell.angle_alpha   90.00
_cell.angle_beta   90.00
_cell.angle_gamma   90.00
#
_symmetry.space_group_name_H-M   'P 1'
#
loop_
_entity.id
_entity.type
_entity.pdbx_description
1 polymer ?
#
loop_
_entity_poly.entity_id
_entity_poly.type
_entity_poly.pdbx_seq_one_letter_code
_entity_poly.pdbx_strand_id
1 'polypeptide(L)'
;MIKTLQKAGIEGTYLNIIKAIYDKPTANIILNGEKLKAFPLKSGTRQGCPLSPLLFNIVLEVLATAIRAEKEIKGIQIGKEEVKLSLFADDMILYIENPKDTTRKLLELINEYSKVAGHKINTQKFLAFLYTNNEKTEREIKETIPFTIATERIKYLGIYLPAAQS
;
A
#
# COMPACT_ATOMS: atom_id res chain seq x y z
N MET A 1 -9.03 -3.70 9.13
CA MET A 1 -8.88 -2.44 9.89
C MET A 1 -8.83 -2.65 11.40
N ILE A 2 -9.92 -3.03 12.11
CA ILE A 2 -9.93 -3.14 13.61
C ILE A 2 -8.82 -4.05 14.15
N LYS A 3 -8.64 -5.26 13.59
CA LYS A 3 -7.55 -6.17 13.97
C LYS A 3 -6.16 -5.58 13.77
N THR A 4 -5.99 -4.74 12.74
CA THR A 4 -4.72 -4.06 12.45
C THR A 4 -4.45 -2.98 13.49
N LEU A 5 -5.46 -2.19 13.85
CA LEU A 5 -5.36 -1.17 14.90
C LEU A 5 -5.00 -1.79 16.26
N GLN A 6 -5.61 -2.95 16.59
CA GLN A 6 -5.24 -3.69 17.81
C GLN A 6 -3.78 -4.14 17.80
N LYS A 7 -3.29 -4.66 16.67
CA LYS A 7 -1.87 -5.02 16.53
C LYS A 7 -0.93 -3.82 16.58
N ALA A 8 -1.41 -2.63 16.20
CA ALA A 8 -0.68 -1.37 16.33
C ALA A 8 -0.75 -0.78 17.77
N GLY A 9 -1.31 -1.51 18.74
CA GLY A 9 -1.38 -1.08 20.14
C GLY A 9 -2.53 -0.13 20.47
N ILE A 10 -3.50 0.05 19.57
CA ILE A 10 -4.69 0.86 19.85
C ILE A 10 -5.71 -0.01 20.58
N GLU A 11 -5.95 0.29 21.85
CA GLU A 11 -6.77 -0.50 22.77
C GLU A 11 -7.77 0.35 23.55
N GLY A 12 -8.60 -0.30 24.36
CA GLY A 12 -9.50 0.35 25.33
C GLY A 12 -10.57 1.20 24.67
N THR A 13 -10.83 2.35 25.27
CA THR A 13 -11.92 3.27 24.89
C THR A 13 -11.79 3.75 23.44
N TYR A 14 -10.59 4.08 22.98
CA TYR A 14 -10.36 4.55 21.61
C TYR A 14 -10.75 3.50 20.58
N LEU A 15 -10.35 2.24 20.79
CA LEU A 15 -10.72 1.15 19.89
C LEU A 15 -12.22 0.92 19.89
N ASN A 16 -12.89 1.03 21.04
CA ASN A 16 -14.34 0.86 21.16
C ASN A 16 -15.10 1.97 20.43
N ILE A 17 -14.63 3.22 20.50
CA ILE A 17 -15.20 4.34 19.75
C ILE A 17 -15.05 4.09 18.23
N ILE A 18 -13.86 3.68 17.77
CA ILE A 18 -13.64 3.36 16.36
C ILE A 18 -14.54 2.21 15.92
N LYS A 19 -14.66 1.16 16.73
CA LYS A 19 -15.60 0.05 16.45
C LYS A 19 -17.02 0.57 16.31
N ALA A 20 -17.50 1.40 17.23
CA ALA A 20 -18.87 1.95 17.20
C ALA A 20 -19.12 2.81 15.93
N ILE A 21 -18.12 3.60 15.50
CA ILE A 21 -18.23 4.43 14.29
C ILE A 21 -18.34 3.55 13.02
N TYR A 22 -17.60 2.43 12.99
CA TYR A 22 -17.50 1.56 11.82
C TYR A 22 -18.34 0.27 11.92
N ASP A 23 -19.15 0.10 12.99
CA ASP A 23 -20.11 -0.99 13.07
C ASP A 23 -21.32 -0.70 12.17
N LYS A 24 -21.56 -1.63 11.24
CA LYS A 24 -22.68 -1.56 10.27
C LYS A 24 -22.88 -0.18 9.65
N PRO A 25 -21.85 0.43 9.08
CA PRO A 25 -21.96 1.78 8.53
C PRO A 25 -22.94 1.81 7.36
N THR A 26 -23.75 2.87 7.30
CA THR A 26 -24.67 3.12 6.19
C THR A 26 -24.35 4.43 5.51
N ALA A 27 -24.69 4.55 4.23
CA ALA A 27 -24.60 5.77 3.46
C ALA A 27 -25.96 6.12 2.84
N ASN A 28 -26.18 7.41 2.62
CA ASN A 28 -27.31 7.92 1.86
C ASN A 28 -26.76 8.73 0.68
N ILE A 29 -27.45 8.66 -0.44
CA ILE A 29 -27.20 9.56 -1.57
C ILE A 29 -28.24 10.69 -1.50
N ILE A 30 -27.79 11.90 -1.72
CA ILE A 30 -28.66 13.07 -1.91
C ILE A 30 -28.64 13.40 -3.40
N LEU A 31 -29.78 13.28 -4.06
CA LEU A 31 -29.95 13.59 -5.47
C LEU A 31 -30.99 14.70 -5.62
N ASN A 32 -30.62 15.83 -6.22
CA ASN A 32 -31.49 16.98 -6.41
C ASN A 32 -32.20 17.48 -5.10
N GLY A 33 -31.48 17.38 -3.97
CA GLY A 33 -32.02 17.78 -2.66
C GLY A 33 -32.84 16.69 -1.96
N GLU A 34 -33.17 15.60 -2.62
CA GLU A 34 -33.91 14.48 -2.05
C GLU A 34 -32.95 13.41 -1.51
N LYS A 35 -33.18 13.00 -0.25
CA LYS A 35 -32.36 11.96 0.41
C LYS A 35 -32.92 10.57 0.08
N LEU A 36 -32.15 9.80 -0.67
CA LEU A 36 -32.50 8.42 -1.03
C LEU A 36 -32.35 7.46 0.16
N LYS A 37 -32.92 6.26 0.02
CA LYS A 37 -32.86 5.21 1.05
C LYS A 37 -31.43 4.85 1.40
N ALA A 38 -31.14 4.70 2.69
CA ALA A 38 -29.84 4.28 3.19
C ALA A 38 -29.50 2.87 2.72
N PHE A 39 -28.22 2.65 2.38
CA PHE A 39 -27.68 1.33 2.06
C PHE A 39 -26.44 1.03 2.90
N PRO A 40 -26.19 -0.25 3.23
CA PRO A 40 -25.05 -0.62 4.03
C PRO A 40 -23.73 -0.50 3.24
N LEU A 41 -22.70 0.07 3.89
CA LEU A 41 -21.34 0.06 3.38
C LEU A 41 -20.65 -1.25 3.77
N LYS A 42 -20.18 -2.01 2.77
CA LYS A 42 -19.56 -3.32 3.00
C LYS A 42 -18.05 -3.26 3.18
N SER A 43 -17.39 -2.18 2.76
CA SER A 43 -15.94 -2.02 2.82
C SER A 43 -15.53 -0.56 2.78
N GLY A 44 -14.28 -0.29 3.16
CA GLY A 44 -13.68 1.03 3.10
C GLY A 44 -13.91 1.88 4.35
N THR A 45 -13.34 3.08 4.32
CA THR A 45 -13.55 4.14 5.30
C THR A 45 -14.56 5.15 4.75
N ARG A 46 -15.20 5.90 5.63
CA ARG A 46 -16.17 6.93 5.21
C ARG A 46 -15.44 8.06 4.49
N GLN A 47 -15.79 8.33 3.25
CA GLN A 47 -15.32 9.50 2.53
C GLN A 47 -15.82 10.78 3.23
N GLY A 48 -14.92 11.75 3.42
CA GLY A 48 -15.21 12.99 4.14
C GLY A 48 -15.18 12.89 5.67
N CYS A 49 -14.90 11.71 6.26
CA CYS A 49 -14.69 11.58 7.69
C CYS A 49 -13.24 11.97 8.04
N PRO A 50 -13.01 12.96 8.94
CA PRO A 50 -11.65 13.39 9.31
C PRO A 50 -10.79 12.28 9.91
N LEU A 51 -11.40 11.28 10.53
CA LEU A 51 -10.70 10.14 11.13
C LEU A 51 -10.23 9.12 10.09
N SER A 52 -10.86 9.07 8.91
CA SER A 52 -10.56 8.05 7.90
C SER A 52 -9.13 8.09 7.36
N PRO A 53 -8.55 9.26 7.00
CA PRO A 53 -7.15 9.33 6.56
C PRO A 53 -6.17 8.86 7.64
N LEU A 54 -6.39 9.28 8.90
CA LEU A 54 -5.55 8.88 10.01
C LEU A 54 -5.57 7.36 10.22
N LEU A 55 -6.75 6.75 10.24
CA LEU A 55 -6.90 5.31 10.38
C LEU A 55 -6.27 4.54 9.22
N PHE A 56 -6.40 5.07 8.00
CA PHE A 56 -5.77 4.48 6.83
C PHE A 56 -4.24 4.50 6.96
N ASN A 57 -3.66 5.64 7.33
CA ASN A 57 -2.21 5.78 7.52
C ASN A 57 -1.68 4.84 8.60
N ILE A 58 -2.37 4.71 9.75
CA ILE A 58 -1.98 3.78 10.81
C ILE A 58 -2.01 2.33 10.30
N VAL A 59 -3.04 1.97 9.55
CA VAL A 59 -3.17 0.63 8.98
C VAL A 59 -2.07 0.34 7.97
N LEU A 60 -1.73 1.32 7.12
CA LEU A 60 -0.69 1.18 6.11
C LEU A 60 0.73 1.16 6.72
N GLU A 61 0.95 1.90 7.82
CA GLU A 61 2.22 1.90 8.55
C GLU A 61 2.57 0.52 9.13
N VAL A 62 1.57 -0.31 9.45
CA VAL A 62 1.81 -1.69 9.89
C VAL A 62 2.48 -2.51 8.77
N LEU A 63 2.04 -2.34 7.52
CA LEU A 63 2.68 -2.98 6.37
C LEU A 63 4.08 -2.40 6.12
N ALA A 64 4.20 -1.08 6.17
CA ALA A 64 5.47 -0.39 5.97
C ALA A 64 6.53 -0.83 7.00
N THR A 65 6.14 -0.94 8.27
CA THR A 65 7.00 -1.43 9.36
C THR A 65 7.43 -2.89 9.10
N ALA A 66 6.51 -3.75 8.68
CA ALA A 66 6.84 -5.15 8.36
C ALA A 66 7.87 -5.23 7.20
N ILE A 67 7.70 -4.42 6.16
CA ILE A 67 8.65 -4.36 5.03
C ILE A 67 10.03 -3.85 5.48
N ARG A 68 10.07 -2.79 6.30
CA ARG A 68 11.33 -2.26 6.84
C ARG A 68 12.08 -3.26 7.71
N ALA A 69 11.36 -4.03 8.52
CA ALA A 69 11.93 -5.03 9.42
C ALA A 69 12.39 -6.30 8.70
N GLU A 70 11.88 -6.57 7.49
CA GLU A 70 12.21 -7.79 6.76
C GLU A 70 13.63 -7.73 6.20
N LYS A 71 14.47 -8.69 6.62
CA LYS A 71 15.89 -8.74 6.22
C LYS A 71 16.11 -9.26 4.80
N GLU A 72 15.18 -10.06 4.29
CA GLU A 72 15.24 -10.58 2.93
C GLU A 72 14.87 -9.53 1.90
N ILE A 73 14.19 -8.46 2.31
CA ILE A 73 13.92 -7.29 1.47
C ILE A 73 15.05 -6.29 1.65
N LYS A 74 15.93 -6.23 0.65
CA LYS A 74 17.01 -5.25 0.61
C LYS A 74 16.62 -4.02 -0.19
N GLY A 75 16.78 -2.86 0.44
CA GLY A 75 16.57 -1.56 -0.15
C GLY A 75 17.81 -1.02 -0.86
N ILE A 76 17.68 0.14 -1.45
CA ILE A 76 18.81 0.85 -2.06
C ILE A 76 19.61 1.59 -0.99
N GLN A 77 20.92 1.70 -1.20
CA GLN A 77 21.80 2.49 -0.33
C GLN A 77 21.81 3.96 -0.78
N ILE A 78 21.43 4.85 0.13
CA ILE A 78 21.56 6.29 -0.06
C ILE A 78 22.52 6.84 1.00
N GLY A 79 23.75 7.06 0.63
CA GLY A 79 24.79 7.41 1.57
C GLY A 79 25.08 6.26 2.54
N LYS A 80 24.80 6.47 3.84
CA LYS A 80 24.99 5.47 4.90
C LYS A 80 23.71 4.72 5.29
N GLU A 81 22.59 5.10 4.71
CA GLU A 81 21.27 4.57 5.08
C GLU A 81 20.69 3.65 4.00
N GLU A 82 20.08 2.56 4.42
CA GLU A 82 19.29 1.67 3.55
C GLU A 82 17.85 2.20 3.49
N VAL A 83 17.38 2.51 2.28
CA VAL A 83 16.01 2.94 2.04
C VAL A 83 15.25 1.83 1.33
N LYS A 84 14.23 1.28 1.98
CA LYS A 84 13.38 0.21 1.44
C LYS A 84 12.08 0.73 0.85
N LEU A 85 11.51 1.78 1.43
CA LEU A 85 10.25 2.34 0.97
C LEU A 85 10.09 3.81 1.33
N SER A 86 9.30 4.49 0.51
CA SER A 86 8.72 5.81 0.79
C SER A 86 7.21 5.71 0.77
N LEU A 87 6.57 6.37 1.73
CA LEU A 87 5.12 6.35 1.90
C LEU A 87 4.59 7.78 1.93
N PHE A 88 3.63 8.07 1.07
CA PHE A 88 2.93 9.34 1.05
C PHE A 88 1.43 9.11 0.80
N ALA A 89 0.62 9.39 1.79
CA ALA A 89 -0.82 9.09 1.79
C ALA A 89 -1.08 7.62 1.44
N ASP A 90 -1.74 7.34 0.32
CA ASP A 90 -2.02 6.01 -0.21
C ASP A 90 -0.97 5.49 -1.21
N ASP A 91 -0.04 6.34 -1.62
CA ASP A 91 1.04 5.98 -2.52
C ASP A 91 2.25 5.42 -1.76
N MET A 92 2.72 4.25 -2.18
CA MET A 92 3.93 3.61 -1.64
C MET A 92 4.90 3.33 -2.79
N ILE A 93 6.14 3.81 -2.65
CA ILE A 93 7.26 3.41 -3.50
C ILE A 93 8.13 2.43 -2.73
N LEU A 94 8.45 1.32 -3.36
CA LEU A 94 9.40 0.32 -2.87
C LEU A 94 10.69 0.42 -3.66
N TYR A 95 11.80 0.47 -2.95
CA TYR A 95 13.15 0.47 -3.51
C TYR A 95 13.77 -0.90 -3.25
N ILE A 96 14.06 -1.64 -4.30
CA ILE A 96 14.46 -3.04 -4.20
C ILE A 96 15.76 -3.25 -4.96
N GLU A 97 16.80 -3.70 -4.25
CA GLU A 97 18.10 -3.96 -4.84
C GLU A 97 18.12 -5.28 -5.63
N ASN A 98 17.52 -6.34 -5.09
CA ASN A 98 17.47 -7.67 -5.73
C ASN A 98 16.01 -8.12 -5.96
N PRO A 99 15.40 -7.79 -7.12
CA PRO A 99 13.97 -7.99 -7.32
C PRO A 99 13.55 -9.45 -7.38
N LYS A 100 14.39 -10.40 -7.81
CA LYS A 100 14.00 -11.81 -7.94
C LYS A 100 13.58 -12.44 -6.62
N ASP A 101 14.46 -12.38 -5.62
CA ASP A 101 14.21 -13.00 -4.31
C ASP A 101 13.27 -12.14 -3.46
N THR A 102 13.47 -10.84 -3.50
CA THR A 102 12.71 -9.86 -2.73
C THR A 102 11.23 -9.82 -3.11
N THR A 103 10.89 -9.94 -4.42
CA THR A 103 9.49 -9.90 -4.87
C THR A 103 8.63 -10.99 -4.26
N ARG A 104 9.15 -12.21 -4.17
CA ARG A 104 8.44 -13.33 -3.54
C ARG A 104 8.10 -13.01 -2.08
N LYS A 105 9.10 -12.56 -1.33
CA LYS A 105 8.93 -12.22 0.08
C LYS A 105 7.98 -11.02 0.29
N LEU A 106 8.07 -10.02 -0.56
CA LEU A 106 7.16 -8.88 -0.55
C LEU A 106 5.70 -9.32 -0.79
N LEU A 107 5.46 -10.20 -1.75
CA LEU A 107 4.11 -10.72 -2.03
C LEU A 107 3.56 -11.56 -0.86
N GLU A 108 4.40 -12.33 -0.18
CA GLU A 108 4.03 -13.04 1.05
C GLU A 108 3.57 -12.07 2.13
N LEU A 109 4.35 -11.02 2.43
CA LEU A 109 3.99 -9.99 3.42
C LEU A 109 2.70 -9.25 3.05
N ILE A 110 2.54 -8.87 1.79
CA ILE A 110 1.32 -8.22 1.30
C ILE A 110 0.10 -9.15 1.49
N ASN A 111 0.25 -10.44 1.22
CA ASN A 111 -0.83 -11.41 1.38
C ASN A 111 -1.19 -11.60 2.86
N GLU A 112 -0.21 -11.71 3.74
CA GLU A 112 -0.43 -11.79 5.19
C GLU A 112 -1.10 -10.54 5.72
N TYR A 113 -0.62 -9.37 5.32
CA TYR A 113 -1.24 -8.09 5.65
C TYR A 113 -2.69 -8.03 5.18
N SER A 114 -2.98 -8.45 3.96
CA SER A 114 -4.33 -8.46 3.39
C SER A 114 -5.31 -9.30 4.21
N LYS A 115 -4.86 -10.44 4.74
CA LYS A 115 -5.67 -11.30 5.62
C LYS A 115 -6.03 -10.61 6.94
N VAL A 116 -5.08 -9.83 7.50
CA VAL A 116 -5.27 -9.11 8.76
C VAL A 116 -6.06 -7.82 8.56
N ALA A 117 -5.72 -7.05 7.53
CA ALA A 117 -6.35 -5.76 7.24
C ALA A 117 -7.79 -5.89 6.73
N GLY A 118 -8.16 -7.05 6.17
CA GLY A 118 -9.45 -7.27 5.55
C GLY A 118 -9.61 -6.54 4.20
N HIS A 119 -8.50 -6.09 3.63
CA HIS A 119 -8.44 -5.43 2.32
C HIS A 119 -7.49 -6.20 1.41
N LYS A 120 -7.96 -6.50 0.20
CA LYS A 120 -7.13 -7.13 -0.81
C LYS A 120 -6.36 -6.04 -1.58
N ILE A 121 -5.04 -6.04 -1.45
CA ILE A 121 -4.20 -5.16 -2.25
C ILE A 121 -4.18 -5.68 -3.69
N ASN A 122 -4.46 -4.79 -4.64
CA ASN A 122 -4.45 -5.16 -6.06
C ASN A 122 -3.03 -5.09 -6.62
N THR A 123 -2.33 -6.21 -6.58
CA THR A 123 -0.95 -6.33 -7.09
C THR A 123 -0.84 -6.17 -8.61
N GLN A 124 -1.94 -6.34 -9.35
CA GLN A 124 -1.97 -6.12 -10.80
C GLN A 124 -1.83 -4.63 -11.20
N LYS A 125 -2.09 -3.72 -10.25
CA LYS A 125 -1.88 -2.29 -10.42
C LYS A 125 -0.47 -1.83 -10.04
N PHE A 126 0.38 -2.73 -9.57
CA PHE A 126 1.75 -2.38 -9.27
C PHE A 126 2.52 -2.11 -10.55
N LEU A 127 3.19 -0.98 -10.54
CA LEU A 127 4.14 -0.61 -11.59
C LEU A 127 5.54 -0.85 -11.06
N ALA A 128 6.34 -1.61 -11.80
CA ALA A 128 7.75 -1.78 -11.52
C ALA A 128 8.57 -0.90 -12.47
N PHE A 129 9.62 -0.34 -11.93
CA PHE A 129 10.57 0.47 -12.65
C PHE A 129 11.94 -0.19 -12.51
N LEU A 130 12.51 -0.62 -13.62
CA LEU A 130 13.81 -1.28 -13.60
C LEU A 130 14.91 -0.27 -13.88
N TYR A 131 15.89 -0.25 -12.99
CA TYR A 131 17.10 0.54 -13.13
C TYR A 131 18.28 -0.43 -13.26
N THR A 132 18.62 -0.81 -14.47
CA THR A 132 19.72 -1.73 -14.75
C THR A 132 20.38 -1.38 -16.09
N ASN A 133 21.70 -1.50 -16.15
CA ASN A 133 22.49 -1.29 -17.36
C ASN A 133 22.74 -2.61 -18.12
N ASN A 134 22.11 -3.72 -17.70
CA ASN A 134 22.32 -5.04 -18.26
C ASN A 134 21.03 -5.59 -18.86
N GLU A 135 20.96 -5.64 -20.18
CA GLU A 135 19.78 -6.16 -20.92
C GLU A 135 19.41 -7.61 -20.55
N LYS A 136 20.40 -8.46 -20.26
CA LYS A 136 20.13 -9.84 -19.85
C LYS A 136 19.41 -9.88 -18.51
N THR A 137 19.92 -9.13 -17.54
CA THR A 137 19.29 -8.98 -16.21
C THR A 137 17.89 -8.40 -16.31
N GLU A 138 17.68 -7.41 -17.18
CA GLU A 138 16.38 -6.81 -17.42
C GLU A 138 15.35 -7.83 -17.93
N ARG A 139 15.72 -8.66 -18.93
CA ARG A 139 14.85 -9.73 -19.45
C ARG A 139 14.50 -10.75 -18.36
N GLU A 140 15.50 -11.22 -17.62
CA GLU A 140 15.28 -12.18 -16.53
C GLU A 140 14.36 -11.63 -15.43
N ILE A 141 14.48 -10.36 -15.10
CA ILE A 141 13.59 -9.71 -14.12
C ILE A 141 12.16 -9.60 -14.69
N LYS A 142 12.01 -9.16 -15.94
CA LYS A 142 10.70 -9.06 -16.63
C LYS A 142 9.93 -10.38 -16.62
N GLU A 143 10.61 -11.50 -16.76
CA GLU A 143 10.00 -12.83 -16.73
C GLU A 143 9.66 -13.32 -15.30
N THR A 144 10.31 -12.77 -14.28
CA THR A 144 10.21 -13.26 -12.91
C THR A 144 9.19 -12.49 -12.07
N ILE A 145 9.05 -11.18 -12.29
CA ILE A 145 8.16 -10.35 -11.46
C ILE A 145 6.75 -10.27 -12.04
N PRO A 146 5.70 -10.42 -11.21
CA PRO A 146 4.30 -10.39 -11.66
C PRO A 146 3.74 -8.97 -11.80
N PHE A 147 4.60 -7.96 -11.96
CA PHE A 147 4.21 -6.55 -12.03
C PHE A 147 4.30 -6.02 -13.45
N THR A 148 3.47 -5.02 -13.75
CA THR A 148 3.58 -4.29 -15.02
C THR A 148 4.84 -3.44 -15.00
N ILE A 149 5.71 -3.60 -16.00
CA ILE A 149 6.94 -2.82 -16.10
C ILE A 149 6.66 -1.56 -16.90
N ALA A 150 6.94 -0.41 -16.30
CA ALA A 150 6.85 0.87 -16.96
C ALA A 150 8.06 1.07 -17.88
N THR A 151 7.80 1.36 -19.16
CA THR A 151 8.84 1.50 -20.19
C THR A 151 9.34 2.92 -20.36
N GLU A 152 8.54 3.94 -20.00
CA GLU A 152 8.89 5.33 -20.27
C GLU A 152 8.90 6.22 -19.03
N ARG A 153 7.79 6.34 -18.33
CA ARG A 153 7.62 7.27 -17.21
C ARG A 153 6.63 6.73 -16.19
N ILE A 154 6.89 6.99 -14.92
CA ILE A 154 5.91 6.80 -13.85
C ILE A 154 5.45 8.17 -13.34
N LYS A 155 4.15 8.37 -13.22
CA LYS A 155 3.62 9.55 -12.56
C LYS A 155 3.50 9.27 -11.05
N TYR A 156 4.25 10.02 -10.25
CA TYR A 156 4.21 9.93 -8.79
C TYR A 156 4.04 11.32 -8.19
N LEU A 157 3.03 11.51 -7.36
CA LEU A 157 2.70 12.79 -6.72
C LEU A 157 2.61 13.97 -7.73
N GLY A 158 2.08 13.69 -8.92
CA GLY A 158 1.96 14.70 -9.98
C GLY A 158 3.22 14.94 -10.80
N ILE A 159 4.35 14.37 -10.43
CA ILE A 159 5.65 14.49 -11.10
C ILE A 159 5.88 13.24 -11.96
N TYR A 160 6.42 13.43 -13.16
CA TYR A 160 6.88 12.33 -13.99
C TYR A 160 8.30 11.95 -13.63
N LEU A 161 8.50 10.74 -13.14
CA LEU A 161 9.82 10.15 -12.94
C LEU A 161 10.25 9.50 -14.27
N PRO A 162 11.38 9.93 -14.87
CA PRO A 162 11.85 9.36 -16.12
C PRO A 162 12.34 7.93 -15.89
N ALA A 163 12.18 7.07 -16.91
CA ALA A 163 12.92 5.82 -16.97
C ALA A 163 14.43 6.13 -17.00
N ALA A 164 15.22 5.22 -16.44
CA ALA A 164 16.65 5.31 -16.61
C ALA A 164 16.97 5.38 -18.11
N GLN A 165 17.60 6.45 -18.54
CA GLN A 165 18.18 6.51 -19.86
C GLN A 165 19.43 5.64 -19.81
N SER A 166 19.42 4.57 -20.59
CA SER A 166 20.60 3.77 -20.92
C SER A 166 21.67 4.60 -21.64
#